data_0daf78a25332053003bc9cbcc8d67756
#
_entry.id   0daf78a25332053003bc9cbcc8d67756
#
_cell.length_a   1.000
_cell.length_b   1.000
_cell.length_c   1.000
_cell.angle_alpha   90.00
_cell.angle_beta   90.00
_cell.angle_gamma   90.00
#
_symmetry.space_group_name_H-M   'P 1'
#
loop_
_entity.id
_entity.type
_entity.pdbx_description
1 polymer ?
#
loop_
_entity_poly.entity_id
_entity_poly.type
_entity_poly.pdbx_seq_one_letter_code
_entity_poly.pdbx_strand_id
1 'polypeptide(L)'
;YLASMLRNLAKQGFDCKHLVTACGSCRDGLERLHMETQFPQLTLRDVGQLTLPLLDKDKLKAPLPEGSKVLYHGACHCEWADVHKIKGQKQIIKALGDFSGAKITLNPGCCGESGMGAMTSPDIYNLLRSRKQTRLGEAFEQGNDGSVIVGCPSCKIGIGRCLINMRDKRPVMHVVEWLAGQVDGEDRRQTFRKKVNEMRGEVRVIDVK
;
A
#
# COMPACT_ATOMS: atom_id res chain seq x y z
N TYR A 1 12.65 1.43 20.06
CA TYR A 1 13.27 2.07 18.88
C TYR A 1 12.46 3.29 18.40
N LEU A 2 11.17 3.11 18.03
CA LEU A 2 10.32 4.21 17.54
C LEU A 2 10.19 5.37 18.55
N ALA A 3 9.98 5.06 19.83
CA ALA A 3 9.92 6.06 20.88
C ALA A 3 11.22 6.88 21.01
N SER A 4 12.38 6.22 20.84
CA SER A 4 13.67 6.90 20.82
C SER A 4 13.80 7.82 19.62
N MET A 5 13.40 7.34 18.45
CA MET A 5 13.42 8.12 17.21
C MET A 5 12.53 9.38 17.33
N LEU A 6 11.30 9.25 17.81
CA LEU A 6 10.38 10.37 17.99
C LEU A 6 10.91 11.41 18.98
N ARG A 7 11.48 10.95 20.12
CA ARG A 7 12.14 11.85 21.07
C ARG A 7 13.33 12.60 20.46
N ASN A 8 14.12 11.93 19.62
CA ASN A 8 15.24 12.57 18.94
C ASN A 8 14.75 13.60 17.91
N LEU A 9 13.70 13.32 17.16
CA LEU A 9 13.07 14.28 16.26
C LEU A 9 12.56 15.51 17.02
N ALA A 10 11.87 15.31 18.13
CA ALA A 10 11.40 16.42 18.99
C ALA A 10 12.55 17.28 19.52
N LYS A 11 13.67 16.67 19.96
CA LYS A 11 14.87 17.41 20.38
C LYS A 11 15.50 18.25 19.26
N GLN A 12 15.29 17.86 18.00
CA GLN A 12 15.76 18.60 16.83
C GLN A 12 14.75 19.65 16.33
N GLY A 13 13.65 19.85 17.08
CA GLY A 13 12.64 20.87 16.77
C GLY A 13 11.60 20.40 15.74
N PHE A 14 11.52 19.08 15.45
CA PHE A 14 10.44 18.55 14.61
C PHE A 14 9.20 18.27 15.47
N ASP A 15 8.13 18.98 15.20
CA ASP A 15 6.81 18.75 15.79
C ASP A 15 6.05 17.74 14.93
N CYS A 16 6.24 16.44 15.22
CA CYS A 16 5.56 15.37 14.51
C CYS A 16 4.11 15.24 15.02
N LYS A 17 3.14 15.56 14.18
CA LYS A 17 1.70 15.43 14.48
C LYS A 17 1.09 14.15 13.91
N HIS A 18 1.66 13.61 12.86
CA HIS A 18 1.16 12.41 12.20
C HIS A 18 2.25 11.35 12.06
N LEU A 19 1.89 10.12 12.39
CA LEU A 19 2.66 8.93 12.06
C LEU A 19 1.91 8.18 10.94
N VAL A 20 2.49 8.17 9.75
CA VAL A 20 1.85 7.62 8.56
C VAL A 20 2.38 6.25 8.24
N THR A 21 1.50 5.28 8.03
CA THR A 21 1.85 3.93 7.60
C THR A 21 1.31 3.64 6.19
N ALA A 22 2.08 2.88 5.42
CA ALA A 22 1.66 2.34 4.12
C ALA A 22 1.57 0.81 4.15
N CYS A 23 1.25 0.25 5.31
CA CYS A 23 1.24 -1.19 5.55
C CYS A 23 0.28 -1.51 6.69
N GLY A 24 -0.70 -2.39 6.45
CA GLY A 24 -1.67 -2.79 7.45
C GLY A 24 -1.05 -3.45 8.67
N SER A 25 -0.07 -4.35 8.47
CA SER A 25 0.63 -4.99 9.59
C SER A 25 1.43 -4.02 10.44
N CYS A 26 2.03 -2.98 9.82
CA CYS A 26 2.74 -1.94 10.56
C CYS A 26 1.77 -1.11 11.39
N ARG A 27 0.62 -0.73 10.82
CA ARG A 27 -0.42 -0.01 11.53
C ARG A 27 -0.94 -0.81 12.72
N ASP A 28 -1.33 -2.06 12.49
CA ASP A 28 -1.83 -2.96 13.54
C ASP A 28 -0.81 -3.14 14.69
N GLY A 29 0.47 -3.26 14.34
CA GLY A 29 1.54 -3.31 15.34
C GLY A 29 1.67 -2.02 16.15
N LEU A 30 1.55 -0.85 15.53
CA LEU A 30 1.61 0.44 16.22
C LEU A 30 0.38 0.69 17.09
N GLU A 31 -0.82 0.31 16.64
CA GLU A 31 -2.04 0.37 17.43
C GLU A 31 -1.91 -0.49 18.70
N ARG A 32 -1.38 -1.72 18.59
CA ARG A 32 -1.14 -2.62 19.73
C ARG A 32 -0.09 -2.10 20.70
N LEU A 33 0.84 -1.28 20.25
CA LEU A 33 1.83 -0.62 21.11
C LEU A 33 1.25 0.60 21.85
N HIS A 34 -0.02 0.90 21.67
CA HIS A 34 -0.70 2.04 22.27
C HIS A 34 0.10 3.35 22.11
N MET A 35 0.56 3.60 20.87
CA MET A 35 1.41 4.76 20.57
C MET A 35 0.77 6.09 20.94
N GLU A 36 -0.55 6.18 20.83
CA GLU A 36 -1.33 7.37 21.20
C GLU A 36 -1.25 7.69 22.70
N THR A 37 -1.14 6.66 23.55
CA THR A 37 -0.95 6.84 25.00
C THR A 37 0.46 7.34 25.31
N GLN A 38 1.47 6.83 24.60
CA GLN A 38 2.88 7.23 24.81
C GLN A 38 3.20 8.59 24.18
N PHE A 39 2.52 8.95 23.12
CA PHE A 39 2.70 10.19 22.35
C PHE A 39 1.34 10.80 22.00
N PRO A 40 0.65 11.44 22.97
CA PRO A 40 -0.72 11.95 22.78
C PRO A 40 -0.85 13.00 21.66
N GLN A 41 0.26 13.64 21.30
CA GLN A 41 0.32 14.60 20.20
C GLN A 41 0.32 13.94 18.81
N LEU A 42 0.60 12.62 18.72
CA LEU A 42 0.65 11.91 17.47
C LEU A 42 -0.69 11.29 17.11
N THR A 43 -1.10 11.47 15.87
CA THR A 43 -2.20 10.73 15.26
C THR A 43 -1.66 9.69 14.32
N LEU A 44 -2.01 8.42 14.53
CA LEU A 44 -1.68 7.36 13.58
C LEU A 44 -2.62 7.46 12.37
N ARG A 45 -2.03 7.54 11.18
CA ARG A 45 -2.74 7.60 9.91
C ARG A 45 -2.23 6.52 8.97
N ASP A 46 -3.10 6.02 8.10
CA ASP A 46 -2.63 5.31 6.92
C ASP A 46 -2.49 6.26 5.72
N VAL A 47 -1.72 5.82 4.74
CA VAL A 47 -1.49 6.61 3.53
C VAL A 47 -2.80 6.85 2.76
N GLY A 48 -3.78 5.96 2.87
CA GLY A 48 -5.09 6.11 2.23
C GLY A 48 -5.89 7.25 2.84
N GLN A 49 -5.91 7.38 4.17
CA GLN A 49 -6.58 8.50 4.83
C GLN A 49 -6.06 9.86 4.37
N LEU A 50 -4.78 9.91 3.98
CA LEU A 50 -4.17 11.13 3.46
C LEU A 50 -4.41 11.32 1.96
N THR A 51 -4.46 10.24 1.19
CA THR A 51 -4.52 10.32 -0.28
C THR A 51 -5.94 10.31 -0.83
N LEU A 52 -6.85 9.52 -0.26
CA LEU A 52 -8.21 9.41 -0.77
C LEU A 52 -8.96 10.75 -0.84
N PRO A 53 -8.89 11.65 0.17
CA PRO A 53 -9.53 12.95 0.09
C PRO A 53 -8.95 13.87 -0.99
N LEU A 54 -7.75 13.57 -1.50
CA LEU A 54 -7.07 14.34 -2.53
C LEU A 54 -7.35 13.83 -3.94
N LEU A 55 -8.08 12.72 -4.06
CA LEU A 55 -8.42 12.15 -5.36
C LEU A 55 -9.41 13.05 -6.10
N ASP A 56 -8.91 13.66 -7.15
CA ASP A 56 -9.62 14.61 -8.00
C ASP A 56 -9.42 14.19 -9.46
N LYS A 57 -10.50 13.90 -10.15
CA LYS A 57 -10.45 13.42 -11.55
C LYS A 57 -9.79 14.44 -12.47
N ASP A 58 -9.91 15.73 -12.18
CA ASP A 58 -9.30 16.79 -12.97
C ASP A 58 -7.77 16.82 -12.88
N LYS A 59 -7.22 16.08 -11.92
CA LYS A 59 -5.76 15.90 -11.74
C LYS A 59 -5.18 14.68 -12.46
N LEU A 60 -6.01 13.88 -13.12
CA LEU A 60 -5.54 12.72 -13.87
C LEU A 60 -4.80 13.16 -15.13
N LYS A 61 -3.49 12.88 -15.18
CA LYS A 61 -2.66 13.12 -16.36
C LYS A 61 -2.55 11.92 -17.30
N ALA A 62 -2.66 10.72 -16.71
CA ALA A 62 -2.60 9.47 -17.44
C ALA A 62 -3.79 8.58 -17.02
N PRO A 63 -5.02 8.93 -17.46
CA PRO A 63 -6.19 8.11 -17.18
C PRO A 63 -6.01 6.73 -17.79
N LEU A 64 -6.54 5.72 -17.12
CA LEU A 64 -6.56 4.38 -17.69
C LEU A 64 -7.52 4.32 -18.88
N PRO A 65 -7.22 3.47 -19.89
CA PRO A 65 -8.15 3.22 -20.98
C PRO A 65 -9.52 2.81 -20.45
N GLU A 66 -10.58 3.21 -21.17
CA GLU A 66 -11.95 2.82 -20.81
C GLU A 66 -12.07 1.30 -20.75
N GLY A 67 -12.76 0.81 -19.72
CA GLY A 67 -12.93 -0.63 -19.50
C GLY A 67 -11.72 -1.33 -18.87
N SER A 68 -10.65 -0.60 -18.54
CA SER A 68 -9.51 -1.17 -17.81
C SER A 68 -9.95 -1.93 -16.57
N LYS A 69 -9.40 -3.13 -16.38
CA LYS A 69 -9.67 -3.96 -15.22
C LYS A 69 -8.43 -4.02 -14.34
N VAL A 70 -8.62 -3.89 -13.05
CA VAL A 70 -7.56 -3.90 -12.05
C VAL A 70 -7.95 -4.86 -10.94
N LEU A 71 -7.03 -5.69 -10.50
CA LEU A 71 -7.25 -6.60 -9.39
C LEU A 71 -6.68 -5.99 -8.10
N TYR A 72 -7.53 -5.76 -7.10
CA TYR A 72 -7.12 -5.28 -5.79
C TYR A 72 -6.93 -6.45 -4.84
N HIS A 73 -5.70 -6.67 -4.36
CA HIS A 73 -5.44 -7.65 -3.33
C HIS A 73 -5.82 -7.09 -1.95
N GLY A 74 -6.87 -7.63 -1.35
CA GLY A 74 -7.24 -7.32 0.03
C GLY A 74 -6.28 -8.00 1.01
N ALA A 75 -5.49 -7.22 1.71
CA ALA A 75 -4.55 -7.72 2.71
C ALA A 75 -5.26 -8.36 3.91
N CYS A 76 -4.59 -9.30 4.59
CA CYS A 76 -5.11 -9.95 5.80
C CYS A 76 -5.18 -8.97 7.00
N HIS A 77 -4.20 -8.07 7.11
CA HIS A 77 -4.27 -6.88 7.94
C HIS A 77 -4.66 -5.71 7.04
N CYS A 78 -5.86 -5.17 7.24
CA CYS A 78 -6.33 -4.10 6.38
C CYS A 78 -5.40 -2.89 6.46
N GLU A 79 -4.95 -2.42 5.31
CA GLU A 79 -4.06 -1.27 5.18
C GLU A 79 -4.77 0.07 5.40
N TRP A 80 -6.11 0.06 5.40
CA TRP A 80 -6.92 1.24 5.60
C TRP A 80 -7.41 1.31 7.04
N ALA A 81 -7.20 2.42 7.72
CA ALA A 81 -7.75 2.65 9.06
C ALA A 81 -9.29 2.62 9.00
N ASP A 82 -9.90 2.23 10.10
CA ASP A 82 -11.35 2.10 10.26
C ASP A 82 -12.05 1.13 9.28
N VAL A 83 -11.26 0.37 8.50
CA VAL A 83 -11.74 -0.58 7.51
C VAL A 83 -11.33 -2.00 7.91
N HIS A 84 -12.05 -2.57 8.87
CA HIS A 84 -11.67 -3.89 9.42
C HIS A 84 -12.29 -5.09 8.69
N LYS A 85 -13.11 -4.87 7.66
CA LYS A 85 -13.85 -5.93 6.99
C LYS A 85 -13.89 -5.74 5.47
N ILE A 86 -14.17 -6.82 4.76
CA ILE A 86 -14.36 -6.83 3.30
C ILE A 86 -15.32 -5.74 2.83
N LYS A 87 -16.37 -5.42 3.61
CA LYS A 87 -17.32 -4.34 3.27
C LYS A 87 -16.64 -2.98 3.14
N GLY A 88 -15.74 -2.65 4.08
CA GLY A 88 -14.99 -1.39 4.02
C GLY A 88 -13.98 -1.37 2.88
N GLN A 89 -13.28 -2.49 2.62
CA GLN A 89 -12.40 -2.60 1.45
C GLN A 89 -13.15 -2.36 0.14
N LYS A 90 -14.39 -2.81 0.02
CA LYS A 90 -15.24 -2.51 -1.15
C LYS A 90 -15.53 -1.02 -1.33
N GLN A 91 -15.67 -0.25 -0.25
CA GLN A 91 -15.86 1.20 -0.34
C GLN A 91 -14.61 1.89 -0.89
N ILE A 92 -13.43 1.49 -0.41
CA ILE A 92 -12.14 2.00 -0.93
C ILE A 92 -11.99 1.66 -2.42
N ILE A 93 -12.24 0.41 -2.78
CA ILE A 93 -12.17 -0.06 -4.17
C ILE A 93 -13.12 0.75 -5.06
N LYS A 94 -14.32 1.05 -4.57
CA LYS A 94 -15.27 1.90 -5.29
C LYS A 94 -14.69 3.30 -5.50
N ALA A 95 -14.16 3.94 -4.46
CA ALA A 95 -13.56 5.27 -4.56
C ALA A 95 -12.38 5.31 -5.55
N LEU A 96 -11.51 4.30 -5.52
CA LEU A 96 -10.40 4.17 -6.46
C LEU A 96 -10.89 3.95 -7.90
N GLY A 97 -11.95 3.16 -8.08
CA GLY A 97 -12.59 2.94 -9.38
C GLY A 97 -13.24 4.20 -9.92
N ASP A 98 -14.01 4.90 -9.07
CA ASP A 98 -14.65 6.17 -9.44
C ASP A 98 -13.62 7.23 -9.83
N PHE A 99 -12.45 7.25 -9.17
CA PHE A 99 -11.36 8.15 -9.51
C PHE A 99 -10.69 7.79 -10.83
N SER A 100 -10.29 6.54 -11.01
CA SER A 100 -9.45 6.09 -12.14
C SER A 100 -10.23 5.74 -13.41
N GLY A 101 -11.54 5.55 -13.31
CA GLY A 101 -12.36 4.98 -14.38
C GLY A 101 -12.19 3.46 -14.57
N ALA A 102 -11.38 2.80 -13.77
CA ALA A 102 -11.12 1.37 -13.88
C ALA A 102 -12.18 0.54 -13.13
N LYS A 103 -12.49 -0.64 -13.67
CA LYS A 103 -13.23 -1.67 -12.96
C LYS A 103 -12.26 -2.40 -12.02
N ILE A 104 -12.39 -2.16 -10.73
CA ILE A 104 -11.52 -2.78 -9.72
C ILE A 104 -12.25 -3.95 -9.05
N THR A 105 -11.62 -5.12 -9.05
CA THR A 105 -12.16 -6.34 -8.43
C THR A 105 -11.34 -6.71 -7.19
N LEU A 106 -12.02 -7.03 -6.09
CA LEU A 106 -11.37 -7.48 -4.85
C LEU A 106 -10.94 -8.95 -4.97
N ASN A 107 -9.66 -9.22 -4.69
CA ASN A 107 -9.10 -10.56 -4.55
C ASN A 107 -8.63 -10.78 -3.10
N PRO A 108 -9.47 -11.30 -2.22
CA PRO A 108 -9.18 -11.46 -0.79
C PRO A 108 -8.21 -12.62 -0.50
N GLY A 109 -7.79 -12.69 0.76
CA GLY A 109 -7.00 -13.79 1.29
C GLY A 109 -5.52 -13.47 1.38
N CYS A 110 -4.81 -14.21 2.23
CA CYS A 110 -3.39 -13.98 2.52
C CYS A 110 -2.52 -14.14 1.26
N CYS A 111 -1.51 -13.27 1.13
CA CYS A 111 -0.51 -13.34 0.05
C CYS A 111 0.57 -14.41 0.26
N GLY A 112 0.59 -15.06 1.44
CA GLY A 112 1.60 -16.03 1.80
C GLY A 112 2.98 -15.45 2.10
N GLU A 113 3.05 -14.14 2.43
CA GLU A 113 4.28 -13.48 2.82
C GLU A 113 4.11 -12.87 4.22
N SER A 114 4.92 -13.30 5.17
CA SER A 114 4.86 -12.81 6.55
C SER A 114 6.26 -12.64 7.17
N GLY A 115 7.28 -12.46 6.36
CA GLY A 115 8.65 -12.33 6.86
C GLY A 115 9.06 -13.52 7.72
N MET A 116 9.24 -13.33 9.03
CA MET A 116 9.66 -14.38 9.96
C MET A 116 8.72 -15.60 9.96
N GLY A 117 7.41 -15.42 9.84
CA GLY A 117 6.48 -16.55 9.80
C GLY A 117 6.71 -17.48 8.62
N ALA A 118 7.05 -16.93 7.45
CA ALA A 118 7.38 -17.74 6.27
C ALA A 118 8.68 -18.55 6.45
N MET A 119 9.58 -18.10 7.31
CA MET A 119 10.82 -18.82 7.65
C MET A 119 10.59 -19.90 8.72
N THR A 120 9.75 -19.61 9.72
CA THR A 120 9.50 -20.53 10.84
C THR A 120 8.45 -21.61 10.55
N SER A 121 7.57 -21.37 9.59
CA SER A 121 6.47 -22.28 9.23
C SER A 121 6.28 -22.34 7.71
N PRO A 122 7.31 -22.78 6.95
CA PRO A 122 7.32 -22.72 5.48
C PRO A 122 6.14 -23.47 4.84
N ASP A 123 5.74 -24.61 5.40
CA ASP A 123 4.66 -25.43 4.85
C ASP A 123 3.31 -24.69 4.88
N ILE A 124 3.02 -24.00 5.99
CA ILE A 124 1.80 -23.20 6.13
C ILE A 124 1.79 -22.08 5.09
N TYR A 125 2.90 -21.37 4.96
CA TYR A 125 2.98 -20.24 4.02
C TYR A 125 3.03 -20.67 2.56
N ASN A 126 3.59 -21.83 2.26
CA ASN A 126 3.51 -22.46 0.93
C ASN A 126 2.07 -22.82 0.58
N LEU A 127 1.30 -23.38 1.53
CA LEU A 127 -0.12 -23.66 1.34
C LEU A 127 -0.93 -22.38 1.11
N LEU A 128 -0.69 -21.32 1.90
CA LEU A 128 -1.36 -20.03 1.73
C LEU A 128 -1.04 -19.42 0.36
N ARG A 129 0.20 -19.52 -0.08
CA ARG A 129 0.65 -19.05 -1.39
C ARG A 129 0.01 -19.83 -2.52
N SER A 130 -0.06 -21.16 -2.42
CA SER A 130 -0.75 -22.00 -3.40
C SER A 130 -2.22 -21.62 -3.54
N ARG A 131 -2.94 -21.46 -2.41
CA ARG A 131 -4.33 -21.01 -2.41
C ARG A 131 -4.48 -19.62 -3.04
N LYS A 132 -3.49 -18.74 -2.83
CA LYS A 132 -3.50 -17.41 -3.45
C LYS A 132 -3.29 -17.47 -4.95
N GLN A 133 -2.41 -18.35 -5.44
CA GLN A 133 -2.21 -18.58 -6.87
C GLN A 133 -3.50 -19.06 -7.55
N THR A 134 -4.21 -20.02 -6.94
CA THR A 134 -5.51 -20.48 -7.47
C THR A 134 -6.48 -19.29 -7.61
N ARG A 135 -6.65 -18.47 -6.57
CA ARG A 135 -7.56 -17.31 -6.60
C ARG A 135 -7.14 -16.24 -7.60
N LEU A 136 -5.85 -16.07 -7.82
CA LEU A 136 -5.35 -15.17 -8.87
C LEU A 136 -5.66 -15.72 -10.24
N GLY A 137 -5.45 -17.03 -10.47
CA GLY A 137 -5.79 -17.71 -11.72
C GLY A 137 -7.27 -17.56 -12.06
N GLU A 138 -8.16 -17.90 -11.14
CA GLU A 138 -9.61 -17.72 -11.29
C GLU A 138 -10.00 -16.28 -11.64
N ALA A 139 -9.39 -15.29 -10.98
CA ALA A 139 -9.65 -13.88 -11.28
C ALA A 139 -9.16 -13.49 -12.69
N PHE A 140 -8.04 -14.02 -13.13
CA PHE A 140 -7.49 -13.78 -14.46
C PHE A 140 -8.32 -14.43 -15.56
N GLU A 141 -8.83 -15.64 -15.34
CA GLU A 141 -9.77 -16.32 -16.25
C GLU A 141 -11.08 -15.55 -16.40
N GLN A 142 -11.51 -14.81 -15.36
CA GLN A 142 -12.66 -13.91 -15.41
C GLN A 142 -12.36 -12.59 -16.12
N GLY A 143 -11.21 -12.47 -16.77
CA GLY A 143 -10.80 -11.34 -17.56
C GLY A 143 -10.27 -10.15 -16.78
N ASN A 144 -9.72 -10.38 -15.58
CA ASN A 144 -8.91 -9.35 -14.89
C ASN A 144 -7.49 -9.40 -15.45
N ASP A 145 -7.29 -8.72 -16.57
CA ASP A 145 -6.06 -8.74 -17.39
C ASP A 145 -5.10 -7.58 -17.07
N GLY A 146 -5.52 -6.64 -16.24
CA GLY A 146 -4.72 -5.50 -15.83
C GLY A 146 -3.74 -5.78 -14.70
N SER A 147 -3.25 -4.73 -14.09
CA SER A 147 -2.33 -4.81 -12.96
C SER A 147 -2.99 -5.35 -11.68
N VAL A 148 -2.15 -5.93 -10.80
CA VAL A 148 -2.54 -6.25 -9.43
C VAL A 148 -2.06 -5.14 -8.51
N ILE A 149 -2.98 -4.47 -7.81
CA ILE A 149 -2.66 -3.45 -6.83
C ILE A 149 -2.79 -3.97 -5.40
N VAL A 150 -1.92 -3.53 -4.53
CA VAL A 150 -1.83 -3.95 -3.13
C VAL A 150 -1.64 -2.74 -2.22
N GLY A 151 -2.15 -2.80 -1.00
CA GLY A 151 -1.97 -1.74 0.00
C GLY A 151 -0.84 -2.02 1.01
N CYS A 152 -0.07 -3.10 0.82
CA CYS A 152 0.98 -3.51 1.75
C CYS A 152 2.24 -3.94 0.99
N PRO A 153 3.44 -3.44 1.37
CA PRO A 153 4.70 -3.82 0.73
C PRO A 153 5.00 -5.32 0.80
N SER A 154 4.72 -5.97 1.93
CA SER A 154 4.88 -7.43 2.05
C SER A 154 3.94 -8.18 1.09
N CYS A 155 2.71 -7.69 0.91
CA CYS A 155 1.80 -8.25 -0.08
C CYS A 155 2.32 -8.04 -1.51
N LYS A 156 2.99 -6.93 -1.80
CA LYS A 156 3.64 -6.72 -3.11
C LYS A 156 4.66 -7.81 -3.41
N ILE A 157 5.47 -8.18 -2.41
CA ILE A 157 6.45 -9.26 -2.53
C ILE A 157 5.74 -10.61 -2.69
N GLY A 158 4.78 -10.92 -1.82
CA GLY A 158 4.06 -12.20 -1.82
C GLY A 158 3.28 -12.44 -3.12
N ILE A 159 2.53 -11.44 -3.60
CA ILE A 159 1.82 -11.52 -4.88
C ILE A 159 2.80 -11.61 -6.05
N GLY A 160 3.90 -10.84 -6.03
CA GLY A 160 4.95 -10.94 -7.05
C GLY A 160 5.53 -12.36 -7.15
N ARG A 161 5.79 -13.01 -6.02
CA ARG A 161 6.22 -14.42 -5.98
C ARG A 161 5.15 -15.37 -6.54
N CYS A 162 3.87 -15.13 -6.23
CA CYS A 162 2.78 -15.91 -6.81
C CYS A 162 2.79 -15.82 -8.35
N LEU A 163 2.89 -14.60 -8.89
CA LEU A 163 2.89 -14.39 -10.33
C LEU A 163 4.12 -15.00 -11.01
N ILE A 164 5.30 -14.89 -10.41
CA ILE A 164 6.53 -15.54 -10.91
C ILE A 164 6.32 -17.06 -11.02
N ASN A 165 5.77 -17.70 -9.97
CA ASN A 165 5.49 -19.13 -9.98
C ASN A 165 4.44 -19.52 -11.04
N MET A 166 3.48 -18.65 -11.29
CA MET A 166 2.46 -18.81 -12.34
C MET A 166 3.00 -18.45 -13.74
N ARG A 167 4.24 -18.00 -13.87
CA ARG A 167 4.84 -17.45 -15.10
C ARG A 167 4.03 -16.30 -15.69
N ASP A 168 3.37 -15.53 -14.83
CA ASP A 168 2.58 -14.36 -15.17
C ASP A 168 3.44 -13.10 -15.06
N LYS A 169 3.31 -12.20 -16.05
CA LYS A 169 4.10 -10.97 -16.13
C LYS A 169 3.33 -9.71 -15.74
N ARG A 170 2.11 -9.86 -15.20
CA ARG A 170 1.32 -8.70 -14.78
C ARG A 170 2.05 -7.89 -13.73
N PRO A 171 2.00 -6.56 -13.82
CA PRO A 171 2.66 -5.71 -12.84
C PRO A 171 1.94 -5.78 -11.49
N VAL A 172 2.72 -5.87 -10.41
CA VAL A 172 2.24 -5.72 -9.04
C VAL A 172 2.69 -4.36 -8.52
N MET A 173 1.75 -3.50 -8.18
CA MET A 173 2.03 -2.14 -7.73
C MET A 173 1.42 -1.88 -6.35
N HIS A 174 2.12 -1.10 -5.53
CA HIS A 174 1.48 -0.55 -4.35
C HIS A 174 0.43 0.49 -4.76
N VAL A 175 -0.69 0.58 -4.05
CA VAL A 175 -1.80 1.49 -4.40
C VAL A 175 -1.33 2.93 -4.59
N VAL A 176 -0.42 3.42 -3.74
CA VAL A 176 0.15 4.77 -3.87
C VAL A 176 0.99 4.92 -5.15
N GLU A 177 1.77 3.89 -5.49
CA GLU A 177 2.56 3.86 -6.72
C GLU A 177 1.65 3.86 -7.97
N TRP A 178 0.54 3.11 -7.90
CA TRP A 178 -0.45 3.05 -8.96
C TRP A 178 -1.17 4.40 -9.13
N LEU A 179 -1.60 5.03 -8.03
CA LEU A 179 -2.22 6.37 -8.04
C LEU A 179 -1.25 7.44 -8.56
N ALA A 180 -0.02 7.44 -8.08
CA ALA A 180 1.00 8.38 -8.55
C ALA A 180 1.25 8.26 -10.06
N GLY A 181 1.16 7.03 -10.62
CA GLY A 181 1.25 6.81 -12.06
C GLY A 181 0.16 7.52 -12.84
N GLN A 182 -1.04 7.59 -12.31
CA GLN A 182 -2.17 8.24 -12.99
C GLN A 182 -2.16 9.76 -12.82
N VAL A 183 -1.70 10.26 -11.68
CA VAL A 183 -1.61 11.72 -11.41
C VAL A 183 -0.39 12.35 -12.08
N ASP A 184 0.77 11.72 -11.97
CA ASP A 184 2.04 12.28 -12.47
C ASP A 184 2.44 11.76 -13.86
N GLY A 185 1.83 10.67 -14.33
CA GLY A 185 2.14 10.03 -15.60
C GLY A 185 3.35 9.09 -15.52
N GLU A 186 3.87 8.69 -16.68
CA GLU A 186 4.97 7.71 -16.79
C GLU A 186 6.28 8.23 -16.21
N ASP A 187 6.52 9.53 -16.30
CA ASP A 187 7.73 10.21 -15.78
C ASP A 187 7.72 10.44 -14.25
N ARG A 188 6.76 9.84 -13.54
CA ARG A 188 6.60 10.07 -12.09
C ARG A 188 7.88 9.87 -11.27
N ARG A 189 8.74 8.91 -11.66
CA ARG A 189 10.01 8.67 -10.93
C ARG A 189 10.99 9.81 -11.13
N GLN A 190 11.06 10.38 -12.32
CA GLN A 190 11.91 11.52 -12.62
C GLN A 190 11.36 12.77 -11.92
N THR A 191 10.05 13.00 -12.01
CA THR A 191 9.34 14.07 -11.31
C THR A 191 9.56 14.00 -9.81
N PHE A 192 9.44 12.80 -9.20
CA PHE A 192 9.70 12.60 -7.79
C PHE A 192 11.17 12.90 -7.43
N ARG A 193 12.13 12.38 -8.20
CA ARG A 193 13.56 12.66 -7.98
C ARG A 193 13.87 14.16 -8.08
N LYS A 194 13.27 14.84 -9.04
CA LYS A 194 13.43 16.30 -9.21
C LYS A 194 12.91 17.02 -7.97
N LYS A 195 11.68 16.74 -7.54
CA LYS A 195 11.08 17.33 -6.32
C LYS A 195 11.94 17.04 -5.07
N VAL A 196 12.42 15.82 -4.88
CA VAL A 196 13.30 15.49 -3.75
C VAL A 196 14.62 16.25 -3.81
N ASN A 197 15.19 16.43 -4.99
CA ASN A 197 16.43 17.21 -5.15
C ASN A 197 16.20 18.72 -4.90
N GLU A 198 15.07 19.25 -5.31
CA GLU A 198 14.66 20.63 -5.01
C GLU A 198 14.47 20.83 -3.51
N MET A 199 13.85 19.89 -2.82
CA MET A 199 13.65 19.91 -1.36
C MET A 199 14.94 19.69 -0.56
N ARG A 200 15.97 19.06 -1.13
CA ARG A 200 17.25 18.82 -0.42
C ARG A 200 17.94 20.10 0.06
N GLY A 201 17.70 21.22 -0.57
CA GLY A 201 18.15 22.52 -0.07
C GLY A 201 17.39 23.04 1.16
N GLU A 202 16.19 22.52 1.41
CA GLU A 202 15.29 22.94 2.50
C GLU A 202 15.25 21.90 3.64
N VAL A 203 15.59 20.63 3.35
CA VAL A 203 15.57 19.55 4.34
C VAL A 203 16.89 19.54 5.11
N ARG A 204 16.84 19.84 6.40
CA ARG A 204 17.97 19.60 7.31
C ARG A 204 18.25 18.10 7.32
N VAL A 205 19.44 17.69 6.84
CA VAL A 205 19.90 16.31 6.95
C VAL A 205 19.99 15.96 8.43
N ILE A 206 19.19 15.02 8.86
CA ILE A 206 19.24 14.52 10.24
C ILE A 206 20.42 13.57 10.30
N ASP A 207 21.53 14.01 10.86
CA ASP A 207 22.65 13.14 11.20
C ASP A 207 22.19 12.19 12.31
N VAL A 208 21.87 10.97 11.91
CA VAL A 208 21.63 9.87 12.86
C VAL A 208 22.98 9.32 13.26
N LYS A 209 23.54 9.84 14.35
CA LYS A 209 24.67 9.23 15.05
C LYS A 209 24.23 8.03 15.88
#